data_ebb3bd4a245bab4b202bd4c149f68890
#
_entry.id   ebb3bd4a245bab4b202bd4c149f68890
#
_cell.length_a   1.000
_cell.length_b   1.000
_cell.length_c   1.000
_cell.angle_alpha   90.00
_cell.angle_beta   90.00
_cell.angle_gamma   90.00
#
_symmetry.space_group_name_H-M   'P 1'
#
loop_
_entity.id
_entity.type
_entity.pdbx_description
1 polymer ?
#
loop_
_entity_poly.entity_id
_entity_poly.type
_entity_poly.pdbx_seq_one_letter_code
_entity_poly.pdbx_strand_id
1 'polypeptide(L)'
;MMSDHPDHDIPADDRLIDYINQQPTPPKVKDIAKAFGLSPDLRAPLRRRLKKLAEDGRIKPMDGRRVAGLDHLPPVMVVEITAINDDGEGIATPLDRSNKRGDDFGSDGGSEVRGKPPLIRISHERRKHHHPNKTFAEGDRILAKLALVGPDEYQGQVIRKLDRHRQIIFGQVFKTRDGFGLEPVERGARQGLDLLAPDAKIPFDAGDMVEAELVKIASVKSRYHSRKTAKVIRNLGPAGGAGAFSALAIAEFDLPHVFPEAAQREANAAKPIPIGNREDLRGLPLVTIDGADARDFDDAVFAEPINDGGYRMVVAIADVAAYVTPESPLDREAQKRGNSVYLPDRVIPMLPEALSNGLCSLVPGEDRACLAVEMLISNNGEKISHRFFRGLMRSHARLTYDAVEDFRTGADTDPPAGLDPDRLHHLFAAYELRAAIREKRGALDLDLPEKRVVFDDHGHAIAISKKHQNTSQKLIEEFMILANVSAAETLEQAKTLCVYRAHEPPDPAKIDGLRDVVKTMGIAFPKGQVIRSQHFNALLKKAKQLGDPAAAQLVNETVLRCQSQADYR
;
A
#
# COMPACT_ATOMS: atom_id res chain seq x y z
N MET A 1 -28.27 4.78 -53.80
CA MET A 1 -27.99 3.43 -53.26
C MET A 1 -27.63 3.60 -51.80
N MET A 2 -28.63 3.36 -50.95
CA MET A 2 -28.47 3.46 -49.48
C MET A 2 -27.72 2.22 -48.99
N SER A 3 -26.65 2.44 -48.23
CA SER A 3 -25.88 1.38 -47.60
C SER A 3 -26.69 0.78 -46.43
N ASP A 4 -27.16 -0.45 -46.59
CA ASP A 4 -27.74 -1.28 -45.54
C ASP A 4 -26.72 -1.45 -44.43
N HIS A 5 -27.00 -0.86 -43.26
CA HIS A 5 -26.25 -1.12 -42.03
C HIS A 5 -26.76 -2.44 -41.41
N PRO A 6 -25.87 -3.44 -41.15
CA PRO A 6 -26.28 -4.75 -40.61
C PRO A 6 -26.66 -4.73 -39.12
N ASP A 7 -26.88 -3.55 -38.54
CA ASP A 7 -27.20 -3.41 -37.09
C ASP A 7 -28.73 -3.45 -36.78
N HIS A 8 -29.60 -3.48 -37.78
CA HIS A 8 -31.06 -3.44 -37.56
C HIS A 8 -31.66 -4.76 -37.06
N ASP A 9 -30.94 -5.88 -37.15
CA ASP A 9 -31.44 -7.21 -36.74
C ASP A 9 -30.95 -7.68 -35.34
N ILE A 10 -30.08 -6.90 -34.66
CA ILE A 10 -29.64 -7.22 -33.31
C ILE A 10 -30.58 -6.57 -32.29
N PRO A 11 -31.01 -7.29 -31.24
CA PRO A 11 -31.90 -6.72 -30.22
C PRO A 11 -31.29 -5.47 -29.56
N ALA A 12 -32.15 -4.54 -29.15
CA ALA A 12 -31.76 -3.35 -28.41
C ALA A 12 -30.99 -3.74 -27.13
N ASP A 13 -30.09 -2.86 -26.71
CA ASP A 13 -29.18 -3.10 -25.55
C ASP A 13 -29.93 -3.52 -24.30
N ASP A 14 -31.04 -2.87 -23.97
CA ASP A 14 -31.82 -3.17 -22.77
C ASP A 14 -32.40 -4.60 -22.83
N ARG A 15 -32.88 -5.06 -23.98
CA ARG A 15 -33.35 -6.43 -24.14
C ARG A 15 -32.22 -7.47 -24.01
N LEU A 16 -31.01 -7.13 -24.47
CA LEU A 16 -29.84 -7.98 -24.30
C LEU A 16 -29.42 -8.07 -22.81
N ILE A 17 -29.44 -6.95 -22.11
CA ILE A 17 -29.11 -6.88 -20.66
C ILE A 17 -30.17 -7.62 -19.85
N ASP A 18 -31.44 -7.40 -20.10
CA ASP A 18 -32.54 -8.10 -19.43
C ASP A 18 -32.45 -9.61 -19.62
N TYR A 19 -32.17 -10.06 -20.82
CA TYR A 19 -31.98 -11.48 -21.10
C TYR A 19 -30.76 -12.03 -20.30
N ILE A 20 -29.63 -11.31 -20.29
CA ILE A 20 -28.42 -11.72 -19.58
C ILE A 20 -28.69 -11.83 -18.07
N ASN A 21 -29.41 -10.87 -17.50
CA ASN A 21 -29.75 -10.83 -16.07
C ASN A 21 -30.71 -11.96 -15.66
N GLN A 22 -31.58 -12.40 -16.55
CA GLN A 22 -32.56 -13.47 -16.28
C GLN A 22 -31.97 -14.89 -16.40
N GLN A 23 -30.74 -15.03 -16.92
CA GLN A 23 -30.16 -16.37 -17.10
C GLN A 23 -29.60 -16.93 -15.78
N PRO A 24 -29.90 -18.18 -15.40
CA PRO A 24 -29.38 -18.84 -14.20
C PRO A 24 -27.86 -19.08 -14.24
N THR A 25 -27.28 -19.01 -15.43
CA THR A 25 -25.83 -19.07 -15.65
C THR A 25 -25.42 -18.06 -16.72
N PRO A 26 -24.30 -17.33 -16.53
CA PRO A 26 -23.82 -16.38 -17.52
C PRO A 26 -23.78 -17.00 -18.93
N PRO A 27 -24.58 -16.48 -19.89
CA PRO A 27 -24.72 -17.07 -21.22
C PRO A 27 -23.47 -16.80 -22.07
N LYS A 28 -23.18 -17.70 -23.01
CA LYS A 28 -22.20 -17.46 -24.08
C LYS A 28 -22.87 -16.68 -25.22
N VAL A 29 -22.06 -15.99 -26.02
CA VAL A 29 -22.55 -15.27 -27.22
C VAL A 29 -23.41 -16.15 -28.12
N LYS A 30 -23.07 -17.45 -28.25
CA LYS A 30 -23.86 -18.40 -29.03
C LYS A 30 -25.25 -18.68 -28.44
N ASP A 31 -25.35 -18.66 -27.14
CA ASP A 31 -26.59 -18.94 -26.39
C ASP A 31 -27.54 -17.74 -26.53
N ILE A 32 -26.98 -16.52 -26.43
CA ILE A 32 -27.70 -15.27 -26.67
C ILE A 32 -28.19 -15.23 -28.14
N ALA A 33 -27.32 -15.51 -29.11
CA ALA A 33 -27.69 -15.54 -30.51
C ALA A 33 -28.84 -16.54 -30.79
N LYS A 34 -28.79 -17.72 -30.16
CA LYS A 34 -29.84 -18.75 -30.27
C LYS A 34 -31.16 -18.29 -29.64
N ALA A 35 -31.10 -17.66 -28.47
CA ALA A 35 -32.29 -17.19 -27.74
C ALA A 35 -33.06 -16.11 -28.52
N PHE A 36 -32.34 -15.27 -29.25
CA PHE A 36 -32.94 -14.22 -30.09
C PHE A 36 -33.13 -14.63 -31.57
N GLY A 37 -32.88 -15.90 -31.90
CA GLY A 37 -33.09 -16.41 -33.28
C GLY A 37 -32.17 -15.80 -34.33
N LEU A 38 -30.98 -15.29 -33.92
CA LEU A 38 -30.08 -14.60 -34.84
C LEU A 38 -29.37 -15.58 -35.77
N SER A 39 -29.27 -15.17 -37.03
CA SER A 39 -28.54 -15.91 -38.06
C SER A 39 -27.04 -15.97 -37.79
N PRO A 40 -26.30 -16.97 -38.34
CA PRO A 40 -24.88 -17.15 -38.05
C PRO A 40 -23.98 -15.95 -38.36
N ASP A 41 -24.33 -15.15 -39.35
CA ASP A 41 -23.64 -13.93 -39.79
C ASP A 41 -23.77 -12.78 -38.78
N LEU A 42 -24.84 -12.74 -37.99
CA LEU A 42 -25.05 -11.74 -36.94
C LEU A 42 -24.29 -12.02 -35.65
N ARG A 43 -23.61 -13.18 -35.52
CA ARG A 43 -22.83 -13.51 -34.31
C ARG A 43 -21.62 -12.59 -34.13
N ALA A 44 -20.97 -12.15 -35.19
CA ALA A 44 -19.83 -11.25 -35.10
C ALA A 44 -20.25 -9.81 -34.73
N PRO A 45 -21.31 -9.24 -35.34
CA PRO A 45 -21.89 -7.99 -34.84
C PRO A 45 -22.38 -8.06 -33.40
N LEU A 46 -23.12 -9.11 -32.99
CA LEU A 46 -23.56 -9.30 -31.61
C LEU A 46 -22.36 -9.31 -30.64
N ARG A 47 -21.26 -9.98 -30.98
CA ARG A 47 -20.03 -9.98 -30.14
C ARG A 47 -19.48 -8.58 -30.01
N ARG A 48 -19.43 -7.77 -31.07
CA ARG A 48 -18.98 -6.37 -31.01
C ARG A 48 -19.90 -5.53 -30.12
N ARG A 49 -21.20 -5.74 -30.19
CA ARG A 49 -22.19 -5.04 -29.37
C ARG A 49 -22.02 -5.38 -27.87
N LEU A 50 -21.89 -6.67 -27.54
CA LEU A 50 -21.66 -7.11 -26.16
C LEU A 50 -20.31 -6.61 -25.62
N LYS A 51 -19.27 -6.53 -26.47
CA LYS A 51 -17.99 -5.95 -26.08
C LYS A 51 -18.15 -4.46 -25.74
N LYS A 52 -18.88 -3.71 -26.55
CA LYS A 52 -19.18 -2.30 -26.30
C LYS A 52 -19.97 -2.12 -25.00
N LEU A 53 -20.99 -2.94 -24.74
CA LEU A 53 -21.74 -2.92 -23.47
C LEU A 53 -20.86 -3.22 -22.26
N ALA A 54 -19.84 -4.06 -22.42
CA ALA A 54 -18.87 -4.32 -21.36
C ALA A 54 -17.91 -3.14 -21.17
N GLU A 55 -17.45 -2.49 -22.24
CA GLU A 55 -16.63 -1.27 -22.20
C GLU A 55 -17.42 -0.09 -21.59
N ASP A 56 -18.73 0.02 -21.88
CA ASP A 56 -19.64 1.00 -21.29
C ASP A 56 -20.04 0.66 -19.83
N GLY A 57 -19.50 -0.43 -19.25
CA GLY A 57 -19.76 -0.83 -17.88
C GLY A 57 -21.19 -1.32 -17.60
N ARG A 58 -21.97 -1.71 -18.62
CA ARG A 58 -23.38 -2.15 -18.49
C ARG A 58 -23.52 -3.67 -18.29
N ILE A 59 -22.49 -4.46 -18.59
CA ILE A 59 -22.38 -5.91 -18.34
C ILE A 59 -20.95 -6.26 -17.94
N LYS A 60 -20.73 -7.42 -17.31
CA LYS A 60 -19.41 -7.93 -16.93
C LYS A 60 -18.96 -9.06 -17.88
N PRO A 61 -17.76 -8.98 -18.50
CA PRO A 61 -17.17 -10.13 -19.19
C PRO A 61 -16.71 -11.18 -18.17
N MET A 62 -16.89 -12.45 -18.52
CA MET A 62 -16.47 -13.58 -17.69
C MET A 62 -15.66 -14.59 -18.51
N ASP A 63 -14.93 -15.48 -17.84
CA ASP A 63 -14.12 -16.52 -18.46
C ASP A 63 -14.95 -17.40 -19.43
N GLY A 64 -14.31 -17.89 -20.49
CA GLY A 64 -14.94 -18.77 -21.46
C GLY A 64 -15.90 -18.08 -22.44
N ARG A 65 -15.73 -16.77 -22.70
CA ARG A 65 -16.58 -15.95 -23.60
C ARG A 65 -18.03 -15.86 -23.13
N ARG A 66 -18.25 -15.79 -21.82
CA ARG A 66 -19.53 -15.57 -21.18
C ARG A 66 -19.69 -14.09 -20.82
N VAL A 67 -20.94 -13.66 -20.62
CA VAL A 67 -21.28 -12.31 -20.14
C VAL A 67 -22.28 -12.41 -18.99
N ALA A 68 -22.17 -11.52 -18.01
CA ALA A 68 -23.05 -11.46 -16.84
C ALA A 68 -23.57 -10.04 -16.63
N GLY A 69 -24.69 -9.90 -15.95
CA GLY A 69 -25.18 -8.59 -15.47
C GLY A 69 -24.28 -8.03 -14.36
N LEU A 70 -24.42 -6.74 -14.07
CA LEU A 70 -23.61 -6.05 -13.05
C LEU A 70 -23.83 -6.62 -11.64
N ASP A 71 -25.06 -7.02 -11.34
CA ASP A 71 -25.47 -7.53 -10.02
C ASP A 71 -25.21 -9.04 -9.84
N HIS A 72 -24.73 -9.71 -10.88
CA HIS A 72 -24.45 -11.14 -10.80
C HIS A 72 -23.25 -11.44 -9.89
N LEU A 73 -23.51 -12.27 -8.86
CA LEU A 73 -22.47 -12.68 -7.92
C LEU A 73 -21.50 -13.69 -8.54
N PRO A 74 -20.21 -13.69 -8.15
CA PRO A 74 -19.25 -14.70 -8.59
C PRO A 74 -19.69 -16.11 -8.18
N PRO A 75 -19.39 -17.16 -8.99
CA PRO A 75 -19.77 -18.53 -8.67
C PRO A 75 -19.11 -19.10 -7.42
N VAL A 76 -18.05 -18.47 -6.93
CA VAL A 76 -17.40 -18.76 -5.65
C VAL A 76 -17.04 -17.44 -4.98
N MET A 77 -17.54 -17.24 -3.77
CA MET A 77 -17.24 -16.05 -3.00
C MET A 77 -17.36 -16.26 -1.49
N VAL A 78 -16.86 -15.30 -0.72
CA VAL A 78 -17.02 -15.27 0.73
C VAL A 78 -18.34 -14.59 1.06
N VAL A 79 -19.16 -15.27 1.89
CA VAL A 79 -20.43 -14.74 2.40
C VAL A 79 -20.48 -14.88 3.91
N GLU A 80 -21.24 -14.01 4.58
CA GLU A 80 -21.48 -14.05 6.01
C GLU A 80 -22.90 -14.54 6.27
N ILE A 81 -23.07 -15.50 7.17
CA ILE A 81 -24.37 -16.00 7.61
C ILE A 81 -24.99 -14.95 8.54
N THR A 82 -26.06 -14.32 8.09
CA THR A 82 -26.75 -13.25 8.85
C THR A 82 -27.95 -13.75 9.66
N ALA A 83 -28.51 -14.89 9.27
CA ALA A 83 -29.60 -15.56 9.99
C ALA A 83 -29.65 -17.06 9.64
N ILE A 84 -30.35 -17.83 10.45
CA ILE A 84 -30.73 -19.24 10.14
C ILE A 84 -32.25 -19.28 10.13
N ASN A 85 -32.85 -19.79 9.04
CA ASN A 85 -34.29 -19.95 8.93
C ASN A 85 -34.79 -21.21 9.70
N ASP A 86 -36.09 -21.39 9.77
CA ASP A 86 -36.74 -22.50 10.49
C ASP A 86 -36.40 -23.87 9.88
N ASP A 87 -36.00 -23.92 8.62
CA ASP A 87 -35.57 -25.13 7.92
C ASP A 87 -34.06 -25.46 8.15
N GLY A 88 -33.36 -24.63 8.94
CA GLY A 88 -31.95 -24.78 9.25
C GLY A 88 -31.01 -24.32 8.13
N GLU A 89 -31.50 -23.64 7.08
CA GLU A 89 -30.68 -23.05 6.06
C GLU A 89 -30.13 -21.68 6.52
N GLY A 90 -28.89 -21.38 6.19
CA GLY A 90 -28.28 -20.08 6.45
C GLY A 90 -28.73 -19.03 5.43
N ILE A 91 -29.21 -17.92 5.90
CA ILE A 91 -29.35 -16.69 5.08
C ILE A 91 -28.02 -15.97 5.13
N ALA A 92 -27.46 -15.65 3.97
CA ALA A 92 -26.14 -15.06 3.88
C ALA A 92 -26.11 -13.78 3.05
N THR A 93 -25.17 -12.91 3.35
CA THR A 93 -24.89 -11.69 2.58
C THR A 93 -23.46 -11.72 2.01
N PRO A 94 -23.23 -11.14 0.80
CA PRO A 94 -21.89 -10.99 0.26
C PRO A 94 -21.01 -10.14 1.18
N LEU A 95 -19.79 -10.58 1.44
CA LEU A 95 -18.78 -9.73 2.04
C LEU A 95 -18.12 -8.90 0.94
N ASP A 96 -18.62 -7.68 0.73
CA ASP A 96 -18.01 -6.75 -0.22
C ASP A 96 -16.76 -6.12 0.40
N ARG A 97 -15.62 -6.28 -0.26
CA ARG A 97 -14.36 -5.63 0.13
C ARG A 97 -14.40 -4.11 -0.08
N SER A 98 -15.40 -3.58 -0.78
CA SER A 98 -15.55 -2.14 -1.06
C SER A 98 -16.15 -1.34 0.11
N ASN A 99 -16.81 -1.98 1.07
CA ASN A 99 -17.48 -1.30 2.19
C ASN A 99 -16.57 -0.96 3.40
N LYS A 100 -15.23 -1.10 3.28
CA LYS A 100 -14.27 -0.55 4.27
C LYS A 100 -13.89 0.92 4.01
N ARG A 101 -14.57 1.62 3.10
CA ARG A 101 -14.53 3.09 3.01
C ARG A 101 -15.88 3.61 3.47
N GLY A 102 -16.07 3.50 4.79
CA GLY A 102 -17.16 4.15 5.50
C GLY A 102 -16.89 5.64 5.65
N ASP A 103 -17.94 6.37 5.45
CA ASP A 103 -18.32 7.58 6.16
C ASP A 103 -17.23 8.63 6.39
N ASP A 104 -17.01 9.47 5.36
CA ASP A 104 -17.03 10.92 5.53
C ASP A 104 -17.06 11.59 4.15
N PHE A 105 -18.22 12.07 3.76
CA PHE A 105 -18.43 13.39 3.14
C PHE A 105 -19.88 13.48 2.65
N GLY A 106 -20.48 14.57 3.11
CA GLY A 106 -21.88 14.87 3.07
C GLY A 106 -22.52 14.94 1.67
N SER A 107 -23.80 14.71 1.73
CA SER A 107 -24.91 15.13 0.87
C SER A 107 -24.60 15.93 -0.40
N ASP A 108 -24.94 15.38 -1.58
CA ASP A 108 -26.02 15.90 -2.40
C ASP A 108 -26.37 14.97 -3.58
N GLY A 109 -27.64 14.66 -3.67
CA GLY A 109 -28.45 14.54 -4.86
C GLY A 109 -27.98 13.65 -6.03
N GLY A 110 -28.12 12.31 -5.91
CA GLY A 110 -28.12 11.42 -7.05
C GLY A 110 -28.98 10.19 -6.73
N SER A 111 -30.13 10.05 -7.37
CA SER A 111 -31.09 8.94 -7.21
C SER A 111 -30.43 7.62 -7.62
N GLU A 112 -29.86 6.90 -6.67
CA GLU A 112 -29.51 5.48 -6.83
C GLU A 112 -30.73 4.61 -6.51
N VAL A 113 -31.25 3.94 -7.51
CA VAL A 113 -32.15 2.79 -7.35
C VAL A 113 -31.31 1.65 -6.74
N ARG A 114 -31.18 1.60 -5.42
CA ARG A 114 -30.65 0.44 -4.70
C ARG A 114 -31.68 -0.68 -4.79
N GLY A 115 -31.45 -1.65 -5.67
CA GLY A 115 -32.16 -2.93 -5.65
C GLY A 115 -32.00 -3.61 -4.27
N LYS A 116 -32.98 -4.43 -3.86
CA LYS A 116 -32.83 -5.28 -2.65
C LYS A 116 -31.56 -6.12 -2.79
N PRO A 117 -30.77 -6.29 -1.69
CA PRO A 117 -29.59 -7.15 -1.73
C PRO A 117 -30.00 -8.58 -2.14
N PRO A 118 -29.17 -9.28 -2.95
CA PRO A 118 -29.47 -10.62 -3.41
C PRO A 118 -29.64 -11.58 -2.21
N LEU A 119 -30.64 -12.43 -2.26
CA LEU A 119 -30.93 -13.43 -1.25
C LEU A 119 -30.07 -14.67 -1.47
N ILE A 120 -29.14 -14.94 -0.57
CA ILE A 120 -28.29 -16.12 -0.63
C ILE A 120 -28.74 -17.11 0.44
N ARG A 121 -29.16 -18.30 0.03
CA ARG A 121 -29.50 -19.41 0.92
C ARG A 121 -28.40 -20.45 0.91
N ILE A 122 -27.89 -20.80 2.08
CA ILE A 122 -26.85 -21.79 2.27
C ILE A 122 -27.48 -23.06 2.84
N SER A 123 -27.46 -24.14 2.07
CA SER A 123 -28.01 -25.43 2.53
C SER A 123 -26.94 -26.32 3.16
N HIS A 124 -27.37 -27.11 4.15
CA HIS A 124 -26.58 -28.21 4.68
C HIS A 124 -26.58 -29.39 3.69
N GLU A 125 -25.41 -29.90 3.29
CA GLU A 125 -25.34 -31.17 2.55
C GLU A 125 -25.83 -32.32 3.46
N ARG A 126 -26.97 -32.93 3.11
CA ARG A 126 -27.44 -34.19 3.71
C ARG A 126 -26.59 -35.37 3.24
N ARG A 127 -25.33 -35.48 3.67
CA ARG A 127 -24.53 -36.71 3.47
C ARG A 127 -24.17 -37.35 4.80
N LYS A 128 -24.19 -38.69 4.83
CA LYS A 128 -24.07 -39.58 6.01
C LYS A 128 -22.73 -39.51 6.79
N HIS A 129 -21.84 -38.55 6.52
CA HIS A 129 -20.60 -38.35 7.28
C HIS A 129 -20.49 -36.88 7.67
N HIS A 130 -20.64 -36.62 8.96
CA HIS A 130 -20.40 -35.32 9.56
C HIS A 130 -18.90 -34.95 9.43
N HIS A 131 -18.55 -34.07 8.49
CA HIS A 131 -17.31 -33.33 8.55
C HIS A 131 -17.55 -32.04 9.40
N PRO A 132 -16.88 -31.87 10.54
CA PRO A 132 -17.09 -30.74 11.44
C PRO A 132 -16.84 -29.36 10.81
N ASN A 133 -16.16 -29.30 9.68
CA ASN A 133 -15.86 -28.07 8.96
C ASN A 133 -16.97 -27.58 8.00
N LYS A 134 -18.13 -28.23 7.95
CA LYS A 134 -19.24 -27.85 7.05
C LYS A 134 -20.50 -27.35 7.77
N THR A 135 -20.54 -27.35 9.10
CA THR A 135 -21.60 -26.76 9.89
C THR A 135 -21.36 -25.26 10.07
N PHE A 136 -22.39 -24.44 9.89
CA PHE A 136 -22.32 -22.98 10.05
C PHE A 136 -23.31 -22.51 11.12
N ALA A 137 -23.06 -21.33 11.68
CA ALA A 137 -23.93 -20.61 12.59
C ALA A 137 -24.03 -19.16 12.16
N GLU A 138 -24.98 -18.42 12.71
CA GLU A 138 -25.10 -16.98 12.50
C GLU A 138 -23.79 -16.26 12.88
N GLY A 139 -23.32 -15.36 12.01
CA GLY A 139 -22.04 -14.65 12.13
C GLY A 139 -20.83 -15.44 11.58
N ASP A 140 -21.02 -16.64 11.04
CA ASP A 140 -19.94 -17.37 10.41
C ASP A 140 -19.68 -16.84 8.99
N ARG A 141 -18.41 -16.72 8.65
CA ARG A 141 -17.97 -16.48 7.29
C ARG A 141 -17.63 -17.78 6.60
N ILE A 142 -18.15 -17.93 5.42
CA ILE A 142 -17.93 -19.15 4.64
C ILE A 142 -17.51 -18.82 3.21
N LEU A 143 -16.58 -19.57 2.69
CA LEU A 143 -16.37 -19.62 1.25
C LEU A 143 -17.45 -20.52 0.68
N ALA A 144 -18.33 -19.97 -0.13
CA ALA A 144 -19.47 -20.70 -0.70
C ALA A 144 -19.38 -20.74 -2.22
N LYS A 145 -19.84 -21.87 -2.79
CA LYS A 145 -20.12 -21.99 -4.21
C LYS A 145 -21.58 -21.59 -4.43
N LEU A 146 -21.82 -20.55 -5.22
CA LEU A 146 -23.13 -20.00 -5.48
C LEU A 146 -23.66 -20.43 -6.84
N ALA A 147 -24.95 -20.75 -6.88
CA ALA A 147 -25.71 -20.97 -8.10
C ALA A 147 -26.96 -20.08 -8.09
N LEU A 148 -27.19 -19.32 -9.14
CA LEU A 148 -28.42 -18.53 -9.31
C LEU A 148 -29.60 -19.48 -9.51
N VAL A 149 -30.63 -19.38 -8.70
CA VAL A 149 -31.84 -20.22 -8.77
C VAL A 149 -33.12 -19.44 -9.08
N GLY A 150 -33.07 -18.12 -8.98
CA GLY A 150 -34.18 -17.22 -9.29
C GLY A 150 -33.69 -15.79 -9.50
N PRO A 151 -34.56 -14.85 -9.84
CA PRO A 151 -34.20 -13.43 -9.91
C PRO A 151 -33.65 -12.98 -8.54
N ASP A 152 -32.36 -12.61 -8.50
CA ASP A 152 -31.63 -12.21 -7.30
C ASP A 152 -31.61 -13.25 -6.14
N GLU A 153 -31.93 -14.52 -6.42
CA GLU A 153 -31.85 -15.60 -5.45
C GLU A 153 -30.73 -16.58 -5.80
N TYR A 154 -29.87 -16.87 -4.82
CA TYR A 154 -28.74 -17.77 -4.95
C TYR A 154 -28.83 -18.92 -3.94
N GLN A 155 -28.56 -20.14 -4.44
CA GLN A 155 -28.34 -21.32 -3.61
C GLN A 155 -26.83 -21.50 -3.44
N GLY A 156 -26.35 -21.54 -2.20
CA GLY A 156 -24.95 -21.70 -1.88
C GLY A 156 -24.63 -23.02 -1.20
N GLN A 157 -23.46 -23.58 -1.54
CA GLN A 157 -22.89 -24.76 -0.87
C GLN A 157 -21.58 -24.36 -0.18
N VAL A 158 -21.41 -24.77 1.08
CA VAL A 158 -20.18 -24.51 1.84
C VAL A 158 -19.01 -25.29 1.25
N ILE A 159 -18.01 -24.55 0.75
CA ILE A 159 -16.72 -25.10 0.36
C ILE A 159 -15.84 -25.26 1.60
N ARG A 160 -15.70 -24.16 2.37
CA ARG A 160 -14.89 -24.08 3.59
C ARG A 160 -15.46 -23.02 4.52
N LYS A 161 -15.49 -23.32 5.81
CA LYS A 161 -15.72 -22.33 6.86
C LYS A 161 -14.45 -21.51 7.05
N LEU A 162 -14.60 -20.22 7.08
CA LEU A 162 -13.54 -19.30 7.42
C LEU A 162 -13.64 -18.98 8.91
N ASP A 163 -12.54 -18.58 9.53
CA ASP A 163 -12.56 -18.21 10.94
C ASP A 163 -13.58 -17.07 11.18
N ARG A 164 -14.28 -17.15 12.29
CA ARG A 164 -15.21 -16.08 12.70
C ARG A 164 -14.43 -14.79 12.80
N HIS A 165 -14.96 -13.72 12.23
CA HIS A 165 -14.41 -12.41 12.50
C HIS A 165 -14.72 -12.12 13.97
N ARG A 166 -13.72 -12.25 14.82
CA ARG A 166 -13.77 -11.74 16.17
C ARG A 166 -14.00 -10.24 16.03
N GLN A 167 -15.05 -9.70 16.63
CA GLN A 167 -15.20 -8.25 16.72
C GLN A 167 -14.18 -7.77 17.75
N ILE A 168 -12.98 -7.49 17.25
CA ILE A 168 -11.88 -6.98 18.03
C ILE A 168 -12.08 -5.48 18.19
N ILE A 169 -11.91 -5.00 19.42
CA ILE A 169 -11.99 -3.60 19.79
C ILE A 169 -10.72 -3.25 20.55
N PHE A 170 -10.13 -2.14 20.18
CA PHE A 170 -9.00 -1.56 20.88
C PHE A 170 -9.48 -0.38 21.72
N GLY A 171 -8.96 -0.27 22.94
CA GLY A 171 -9.37 0.81 23.81
C GLY A 171 -8.54 0.89 25.08
N GLN A 172 -8.76 1.97 25.82
CA GLN A 172 -8.15 2.18 27.13
C GLN A 172 -9.07 1.65 28.22
N VAL A 173 -8.49 0.94 29.18
CA VAL A 173 -9.18 0.46 30.37
C VAL A 173 -9.42 1.61 31.35
N PHE A 174 -10.62 1.73 31.85
CA PHE A 174 -10.93 2.65 32.95
C PHE A 174 -11.68 1.94 34.07
N LYS A 175 -11.60 2.48 35.30
CA LYS A 175 -12.23 1.90 36.47
C LYS A 175 -13.70 2.33 36.53
N THR A 176 -14.60 1.39 36.76
CA THR A 176 -16.03 1.63 37.03
C THR A 176 -16.34 1.33 38.48
N ARG A 177 -17.58 1.58 38.93
CA ARG A 177 -18.02 1.21 40.31
C ARG A 177 -17.99 -0.30 40.56
N ASP A 178 -18.28 -1.08 39.52
CA ASP A 178 -18.49 -2.53 39.60
C ASP A 178 -17.38 -3.34 38.90
N GLY A 179 -16.25 -2.70 38.50
CA GLY A 179 -15.15 -3.38 37.79
C GLY A 179 -14.39 -2.49 36.84
N PHE A 180 -14.28 -2.92 35.58
CA PHE A 180 -13.55 -2.21 34.53
C PHE A 180 -14.43 -1.94 33.32
N GLY A 181 -14.17 -0.84 32.64
CA GLY A 181 -14.74 -0.48 31.36
C GLY A 181 -13.66 -0.28 30.31
N LEU A 182 -14.05 -0.34 29.04
CA LEU A 182 -13.21 -0.07 27.88
C LEU A 182 -13.71 1.19 27.17
N GLU A 183 -12.85 2.17 27.00
CA GLU A 183 -13.07 3.31 26.13
C GLU A 183 -12.42 3.04 24.77
N PRO A 184 -13.22 2.78 23.71
CA PRO A 184 -12.67 2.48 22.39
C PRO A 184 -11.89 3.64 21.80
N VAL A 185 -10.80 3.34 21.09
CA VAL A 185 -9.98 4.34 20.38
C VAL A 185 -10.65 4.81 19.08
N GLU A 186 -11.56 4.02 18.51
CA GLU A 186 -12.27 4.37 17.27
C GLU A 186 -13.18 5.58 17.44
N ARG A 187 -13.02 6.57 16.54
CA ARG A 187 -13.75 7.87 16.55
C ARG A 187 -15.26 7.77 16.33
N GLY A 188 -15.87 6.61 16.35
CA GLY A 188 -17.31 6.40 16.16
C GLY A 188 -18.03 5.68 17.32
N ALA A 189 -17.30 5.08 18.21
CA ALA A 189 -17.87 4.32 19.32
C ALA A 189 -18.29 5.27 20.45
N ARG A 190 -19.54 5.72 20.42
CA ARG A 190 -20.12 6.68 21.39
C ARG A 190 -20.41 6.12 22.78
N GLN A 191 -20.20 4.83 23.05
CA GLN A 191 -20.48 4.22 24.34
C GLN A 191 -19.34 3.32 24.79
N GLY A 192 -18.82 3.57 25.99
CA GLY A 192 -17.89 2.67 26.65
C GLY A 192 -18.49 1.27 26.81
N LEU A 193 -17.65 0.25 26.81
CA LEU A 193 -18.02 -1.15 26.97
C LEU A 193 -17.72 -1.59 28.41
N ASP A 194 -18.45 -2.57 28.92
CA ASP A 194 -18.09 -3.22 30.16
C ASP A 194 -17.04 -4.32 29.88
N LEU A 195 -16.03 -4.44 30.72
CA LEU A 195 -15.02 -5.50 30.59
C LEU A 195 -15.32 -6.64 31.57
N LEU A 196 -15.10 -7.87 31.10
CA LEU A 196 -15.01 -9.01 32.03
C LEU A 196 -13.80 -8.81 32.96
N ALA A 197 -13.92 -9.36 34.18
CA ALA A 197 -12.83 -9.32 35.17
C ALA A 197 -11.50 -9.83 34.57
N PRO A 198 -10.34 -9.30 35.01
CA PRO A 198 -9.04 -9.75 34.54
C PRO A 198 -8.86 -11.26 34.72
N ASP A 199 -8.38 -11.93 33.68
CA ASP A 199 -7.91 -13.31 33.75
C ASP A 199 -6.47 -13.32 34.30
N ALA A 200 -6.14 -14.29 35.15
CA ALA A 200 -4.78 -14.44 35.67
C ALA A 200 -3.71 -14.57 34.58
N LYS A 201 -4.09 -15.01 33.38
CA LYS A 201 -3.20 -15.12 32.20
C LYS A 201 -2.99 -13.82 31.45
N ILE A 202 -3.94 -12.87 31.57
CA ILE A 202 -3.90 -11.58 30.88
C ILE A 202 -4.29 -10.51 31.89
N PRO A 203 -3.37 -10.17 32.82
CA PRO A 203 -3.63 -9.12 33.79
C PRO A 203 -3.67 -7.76 33.10
N PHE A 204 -4.56 -6.90 33.54
CA PHE A 204 -4.65 -5.50 33.12
C PHE A 204 -5.17 -4.63 34.26
N ASP A 205 -4.87 -3.33 34.20
CA ASP A 205 -5.36 -2.34 35.16
C ASP A 205 -5.90 -1.10 34.44
N ALA A 206 -6.51 -0.20 35.20
CA ALA A 206 -6.97 1.07 34.66
C ALA A 206 -5.79 1.90 34.12
N GLY A 207 -5.95 2.43 32.92
CA GLY A 207 -4.91 3.13 32.18
C GLY A 207 -4.22 2.29 31.12
N ASP A 208 -4.38 0.96 31.13
CA ASP A 208 -3.81 0.09 30.10
C ASP A 208 -4.57 0.19 28.78
N MET A 209 -3.84 0.11 27.68
CA MET A 209 -4.37 -0.16 26.36
C MET A 209 -4.55 -1.66 26.16
N VAL A 210 -5.71 -2.07 25.69
CA VAL A 210 -6.01 -3.49 25.50
C VAL A 210 -6.67 -3.77 24.16
N GLU A 211 -6.46 -4.98 23.70
CA GLU A 211 -7.22 -5.62 22.63
C GLU A 211 -8.29 -6.50 23.29
N ALA A 212 -9.54 -6.28 22.95
CA ALA A 212 -10.67 -6.98 23.54
C ALA A 212 -11.61 -7.51 22.47
N GLU A 213 -12.22 -8.66 22.74
CA GLU A 213 -13.22 -9.30 21.89
C GLU A 213 -14.61 -9.08 22.47
N LEU A 214 -15.58 -8.62 21.63
CA LEU A 214 -16.98 -8.53 22.05
C LEU A 214 -17.53 -9.92 22.38
N VAL A 215 -18.11 -10.07 23.57
CA VAL A 215 -18.75 -11.31 24.01
C VAL A 215 -20.26 -11.13 24.09
N LYS A 216 -21.00 -12.09 23.49
CA LYS A 216 -22.45 -12.19 23.69
C LYS A 216 -22.67 -12.87 25.04
N ILE A 217 -23.05 -12.13 26.09
CA ILE A 217 -23.50 -12.75 27.35
C ILE A 217 -24.94 -13.16 27.16
N ALA A 218 -25.21 -14.45 27.24
CA ALA A 218 -26.59 -14.97 27.27
C ALA A 218 -27.30 -14.42 28.51
N SER A 219 -28.21 -13.50 28.26
CA SER A 219 -29.18 -12.81 29.12
C SER A 219 -29.11 -13.02 30.65
N VAL A 220 -28.73 -11.96 31.33
CA VAL A 220 -29.45 -11.58 32.56
C VAL A 220 -30.43 -10.50 32.15
N LYS A 221 -31.73 -10.72 32.39
CA LYS A 221 -32.84 -9.78 32.14
C LYS A 221 -32.64 -8.53 32.99
N SER A 222 -31.87 -7.57 32.53
CA SER A 222 -31.86 -6.22 33.11
C SER A 222 -32.57 -5.27 32.14
N ARG A 223 -33.63 -4.62 32.64
CA ARG A 223 -34.47 -3.68 31.89
C ARG A 223 -33.86 -2.30 31.69
N TYR A 224 -32.59 -2.10 32.06
CA TYR A 224 -31.89 -0.83 31.93
C TYR A 224 -30.58 -1.05 31.15
N HIS A 225 -30.50 -0.46 29.96
CA HIS A 225 -29.32 -0.22 29.09
C HIS A 225 -28.21 -1.27 29.22
N SER A 226 -28.31 -2.38 28.51
CA SER A 226 -27.19 -3.35 28.44
C SER A 226 -26.06 -2.77 27.62
N ARG A 227 -25.02 -2.26 28.28
CA ARG A 227 -23.74 -2.03 27.60
C ARG A 227 -23.23 -3.34 27.01
N LYS A 228 -22.65 -3.27 25.84
CA LYS A 228 -21.97 -4.44 25.26
C LYS A 228 -20.80 -4.80 26.16
N THR A 229 -20.54 -6.09 26.35
CA THR A 229 -19.44 -6.58 27.18
C THR A 229 -18.32 -7.09 26.28
N ALA A 230 -17.08 -6.83 26.67
CA ALA A 230 -15.90 -7.32 25.98
C ALA A 230 -14.98 -8.11 26.93
N LYS A 231 -14.22 -9.05 26.38
CA LYS A 231 -13.18 -9.81 27.08
C LYS A 231 -11.82 -9.36 26.55
N VAL A 232 -10.93 -8.97 27.44
CA VAL A 232 -9.55 -8.67 27.06
C VAL A 232 -8.87 -9.94 26.59
N ILE A 233 -8.25 -9.87 25.41
CA ILE A 233 -7.50 -10.97 24.79
C ILE A 233 -6.01 -10.69 24.74
N ARG A 234 -5.60 -9.41 24.87
CA ARG A 234 -4.19 -9.00 24.99
C ARG A 234 -4.09 -7.65 25.70
N ASN A 235 -3.15 -7.54 26.66
CA ASN A 235 -2.73 -6.27 27.23
C ASN A 235 -1.59 -5.69 26.38
N LEU A 236 -1.73 -4.44 25.93
CA LEU A 236 -0.78 -3.72 25.09
C LEU A 236 0.14 -2.78 25.91
N GLY A 237 -0.11 -2.71 27.22
CA GLY A 237 0.65 -1.88 28.16
C GLY A 237 0.00 -0.51 28.44
N PRO A 238 0.65 0.33 29.26
CA PRO A 238 0.14 1.64 29.66
C PRO A 238 -0.13 2.57 28.46
N ALA A 239 -1.26 3.26 28.46
CA ALA A 239 -1.72 4.08 27.34
C ALA A 239 -0.82 5.28 26.98
N GLY A 240 0.14 5.64 27.81
CA GLY A 240 1.06 6.77 27.54
C GLY A 240 2.35 6.39 26.82
N GLY A 241 2.64 5.10 26.63
CA GLY A 241 3.89 4.62 26.06
C GLY A 241 3.86 4.47 24.54
N ALA A 242 4.98 4.76 23.89
CA ALA A 242 5.15 4.54 22.43
C ALA A 242 4.81 3.09 22.03
N GLY A 243 5.18 2.12 22.85
CA GLY A 243 4.92 0.71 22.61
C GLY A 243 3.45 0.34 22.51
N ALA A 244 2.57 1.01 23.28
CA ALA A 244 1.13 0.75 23.24
C ALA A 244 0.49 1.23 21.92
N PHE A 245 0.88 2.40 21.42
CA PHE A 245 0.39 2.91 20.14
C PHE A 245 0.87 2.06 18.97
N SER A 246 2.13 1.62 18.99
CA SER A 246 2.66 0.72 17.97
C SER A 246 1.98 -0.65 18.03
N ALA A 247 1.74 -1.21 19.21
CA ALA A 247 1.02 -2.46 19.37
C ALA A 247 -0.45 -2.33 18.88
N LEU A 248 -1.08 -1.18 19.15
CA LEU A 248 -2.40 -0.86 18.63
C LEU A 248 -2.41 -0.85 17.10
N ALA A 249 -1.47 -0.13 16.48
CA ALA A 249 -1.36 -0.06 15.02
C ALA A 249 -1.10 -1.43 14.39
N ILE A 250 -0.20 -2.23 14.99
CA ILE A 250 0.08 -3.61 14.57
C ILE A 250 -1.20 -4.44 14.55
N ALA A 251 -2.00 -4.32 15.60
CA ALA A 251 -3.19 -5.12 15.75
C ALA A 251 -4.36 -4.61 14.88
N GLU A 252 -4.57 -3.29 14.80
CA GLU A 252 -5.64 -2.67 13.99
C GLU A 252 -5.45 -2.93 12.49
N PHE A 253 -4.22 -2.87 12.01
CA PHE A 253 -3.88 -3.09 10.59
C PHE A 253 -3.48 -4.54 10.30
N ASP A 254 -3.56 -5.45 11.28
CA ASP A 254 -3.14 -6.87 11.15
C ASP A 254 -1.74 -7.00 10.53
N LEU A 255 -0.80 -6.19 11.02
CA LEU A 255 0.56 -6.18 10.50
C LEU A 255 1.30 -7.47 10.89
N PRO A 256 1.91 -8.18 9.94
CA PRO A 256 2.63 -9.42 10.20
C PRO A 256 3.96 -9.12 10.91
N HIS A 257 3.98 -9.09 12.23
CA HIS A 257 5.14 -8.71 13.05
C HIS A 257 5.97 -9.89 13.57
N VAL A 258 5.48 -11.13 13.43
CA VAL A 258 6.20 -12.35 13.81
C VAL A 258 6.56 -13.13 12.55
N PHE A 259 7.83 -13.48 12.39
CA PHE A 259 8.26 -14.31 11.28
C PHE A 259 7.92 -15.80 11.52
N PRO A 260 7.44 -16.52 10.50
CA PRO A 260 7.31 -17.96 10.56
C PRO A 260 8.67 -18.61 10.82
N GLU A 261 8.68 -19.70 11.59
CA GLU A 261 9.92 -20.41 11.96
C GLU A 261 10.73 -20.87 10.74
N ALA A 262 10.06 -21.25 9.65
CA ALA A 262 10.74 -21.67 8.42
C ALA A 262 11.52 -20.52 7.77
N ALA A 263 10.94 -19.31 7.69
CA ALA A 263 11.62 -18.12 7.18
C ALA A 263 12.78 -17.69 8.09
N GLN A 264 12.58 -17.77 9.42
CA GLN A 264 13.63 -17.45 10.37
C GLN A 264 14.81 -18.44 10.30
N ARG A 265 14.54 -19.75 10.13
CA ARG A 265 15.60 -20.76 9.96
C ARG A 265 16.37 -20.54 8.66
N GLU A 266 15.68 -20.23 7.56
CA GLU A 266 16.32 -19.94 6.26
C GLU A 266 17.24 -18.71 6.37
N ALA A 267 16.77 -17.62 6.96
CA ALA A 267 17.58 -16.41 7.18
C ALA A 267 18.82 -16.68 8.03
N ASN A 268 18.67 -17.43 9.14
CA ASN A 268 19.77 -17.75 10.05
C ASN A 268 20.78 -18.73 9.45
N ALA A 269 20.38 -19.53 8.47
CA ALA A 269 21.26 -20.46 7.77
C ALA A 269 22.03 -19.81 6.60
N ALA A 270 21.64 -18.59 6.19
CA ALA A 270 22.29 -17.87 5.10
C ALA A 270 23.76 -17.55 5.45
N LYS A 271 24.60 -17.50 4.43
CA LYS A 271 26.03 -17.23 4.56
C LYS A 271 26.45 -16.08 3.63
N PRO A 272 27.51 -15.36 3.94
CA PRO A 272 28.06 -14.35 3.05
C PRO A 272 28.30 -14.91 1.65
N ILE A 273 27.88 -14.18 0.64
CA ILE A 273 28.05 -14.56 -0.77
C ILE A 273 29.52 -14.35 -1.16
N PRO A 274 30.19 -15.36 -1.71
CA PRO A 274 31.57 -15.21 -2.19
C PRO A 274 31.62 -14.41 -3.49
N ILE A 275 32.81 -13.95 -3.91
CA ILE A 275 32.99 -13.18 -5.13
C ILE A 275 32.49 -13.93 -6.39
N GLY A 276 32.81 -15.20 -6.54
CA GLY A 276 32.36 -16.01 -7.68
C GLY A 276 32.53 -15.28 -9.01
N ASN A 277 31.43 -15.12 -9.76
CA ASN A 277 31.39 -14.39 -11.06
C ASN A 277 31.06 -12.88 -10.87
N ARG A 278 31.15 -12.36 -9.67
CA ARG A 278 30.88 -10.95 -9.36
C ARG A 278 32.12 -10.10 -9.68
N GLU A 279 31.89 -8.87 -10.09
CA GLU A 279 32.97 -7.89 -10.22
C GLU A 279 33.47 -7.47 -8.83
N ASP A 280 34.77 -7.29 -8.69
CA ASP A 280 35.42 -6.87 -7.44
C ASP A 280 35.35 -5.34 -7.30
N LEU A 281 34.44 -4.87 -6.42
CA LEU A 281 34.28 -3.45 -6.10
C LEU A 281 34.88 -3.08 -4.75
N ARG A 282 35.62 -3.97 -4.09
CA ARG A 282 36.16 -3.74 -2.72
C ARG A 282 37.22 -2.63 -2.70
N GLY A 283 37.86 -2.37 -3.82
CA GLY A 283 38.81 -1.25 -3.97
C GLY A 283 38.13 0.10 -4.32
N LEU A 284 36.83 0.11 -4.63
CA LEU A 284 36.10 1.34 -4.89
C LEU A 284 35.59 1.93 -3.57
N PRO A 285 35.90 3.19 -3.22
CA PRO A 285 35.51 3.77 -1.94
C PRO A 285 34.04 4.17 -1.90
N LEU A 286 33.16 3.18 -2.02
CA LEU A 286 31.72 3.30 -1.87
C LEU A 286 31.38 3.65 -0.40
N VAL A 287 30.41 4.52 -0.18
CA VAL A 287 29.93 4.92 1.14
C VAL A 287 28.42 4.78 1.22
N THR A 288 27.89 4.45 2.40
CA THR A 288 26.45 4.52 2.69
C THR A 288 26.14 5.83 3.42
N ILE A 289 24.99 6.48 3.10
CA ILE A 289 24.56 7.74 3.70
C ILE A 289 23.09 7.60 4.11
N ASP A 290 22.83 7.49 5.40
CA ASP A 290 21.51 7.13 5.93
C ASP A 290 21.14 7.95 7.18
N GLY A 291 19.96 7.68 7.73
CA GLY A 291 19.56 8.19 9.04
C GLY A 291 20.46 7.69 10.17
N ALA A 292 20.58 8.45 11.25
CA ALA A 292 21.44 8.07 12.39
C ALA A 292 21.04 6.74 13.04
N ASP A 293 19.76 6.42 13.01
CA ASP A 293 19.13 5.23 13.58
C ASP A 293 18.95 4.06 12.58
N ALA A 294 19.33 4.23 11.30
CA ALA A 294 19.29 3.17 10.31
C ALA A 294 20.29 2.04 10.64
N ARG A 295 19.88 0.80 10.36
CA ARG A 295 20.69 -0.43 10.50
C ARG A 295 20.73 -1.25 9.22
N ASP A 296 19.80 -1.00 8.32
CA ASP A 296 19.58 -1.63 7.02
C ASP A 296 20.10 -0.67 5.93
N PHE A 297 21.41 -0.76 5.66
CA PHE A 297 22.05 0.06 4.63
C PHE A 297 21.88 -0.62 3.28
N ASP A 298 20.85 -0.22 2.54
CA ASP A 298 20.47 -0.87 1.28
C ASP A 298 21.25 -0.39 0.08
N ASP A 299 21.77 0.85 0.12
CA ASP A 299 22.48 1.49 -0.98
C ASP A 299 23.82 2.10 -0.56
N ALA A 300 24.78 2.03 -1.48
CA ALA A 300 26.05 2.70 -1.37
C ALA A 300 26.39 3.44 -2.67
N VAL A 301 27.03 4.59 -2.56
CA VAL A 301 27.26 5.50 -3.65
C VAL A 301 28.72 5.89 -3.79
N PHE A 302 29.10 6.19 -5.03
CA PHE A 302 30.41 6.72 -5.40
C PHE A 302 30.30 7.64 -6.61
N ALA A 303 31.14 8.67 -6.67
CA ALA A 303 31.29 9.51 -7.85
C ALA A 303 32.74 9.94 -8.02
N GLU A 304 33.19 10.03 -9.26
CA GLU A 304 34.48 10.60 -9.64
C GLU A 304 34.39 11.39 -10.96
N PRO A 305 35.17 12.45 -11.14
CA PRO A 305 35.18 13.22 -12.37
C PRO A 305 35.75 12.41 -13.54
N ILE A 306 35.24 12.68 -14.75
CA ILE A 306 35.79 12.17 -16.01
C ILE A 306 36.37 13.33 -16.85
N ASN A 307 37.20 13.00 -17.86
CA ASN A 307 38.01 13.97 -18.61
C ASN A 307 37.21 15.13 -19.25
N ASP A 308 35.91 14.93 -19.55
CA ASP A 308 35.06 15.92 -20.23
C ASP A 308 34.25 16.79 -19.24
N GLY A 309 34.63 16.82 -17.97
CA GLY A 309 33.95 17.58 -16.93
C GLY A 309 32.61 16.97 -16.44
N GLY A 310 32.30 15.76 -16.87
CA GLY A 310 31.22 14.95 -16.36
C GLY A 310 31.65 14.08 -15.18
N TYR A 311 30.79 13.13 -14.79
CA TYR A 311 31.05 12.21 -13.67
C TYR A 311 30.76 10.76 -14.05
N ARG A 312 31.62 9.88 -13.54
CA ARG A 312 31.32 8.47 -13.37
C ARG A 312 30.69 8.27 -12.00
N MET A 313 29.46 7.76 -11.99
CA MET A 313 28.69 7.49 -10.78
C MET A 313 28.52 5.99 -10.65
N VAL A 314 28.62 5.46 -9.44
CA VAL A 314 28.30 4.06 -9.13
C VAL A 314 27.32 4.02 -7.99
N VAL A 315 26.22 3.28 -8.19
CA VAL A 315 25.23 2.96 -7.18
C VAL A 315 25.24 1.46 -6.99
N ALA A 316 25.50 1.01 -5.79
CA ALA A 316 25.49 -0.40 -5.41
C ALA A 316 24.33 -0.65 -4.44
N ILE A 317 23.43 -1.56 -4.80
CA ILE A 317 22.27 -1.95 -4.00
C ILE A 317 22.51 -3.36 -3.45
N ALA A 318 22.14 -3.60 -2.20
CA ALA A 318 22.20 -4.92 -1.59
C ALA A 318 21.54 -6.00 -2.48
N ASP A 319 22.28 -7.08 -2.81
CA ASP A 319 21.77 -8.14 -3.69
C ASP A 319 20.86 -9.12 -2.90
N VAL A 320 19.71 -8.62 -2.46
CA VAL A 320 18.73 -9.39 -1.69
C VAL A 320 18.30 -10.65 -2.42
N ALA A 321 18.18 -10.59 -3.75
CA ALA A 321 17.81 -11.75 -4.58
C ALA A 321 18.84 -12.90 -4.56
N ALA A 322 20.07 -12.66 -4.07
CA ALA A 322 21.03 -13.72 -3.85
C ALA A 322 20.71 -14.58 -2.62
N TYR A 323 19.90 -14.07 -1.70
CA TYR A 323 19.47 -14.74 -0.48
C TYR A 323 18.02 -15.20 -0.54
N VAL A 324 17.13 -14.36 -1.05
CA VAL A 324 15.70 -14.63 -1.15
C VAL A 324 15.40 -15.22 -2.52
N THR A 325 15.28 -16.53 -2.57
CA THR A 325 15.01 -17.26 -3.82
C THR A 325 13.51 -17.43 -4.05
N PRO A 326 13.03 -17.44 -5.30
CA PRO A 326 11.61 -17.62 -5.60
C PRO A 326 11.00 -18.83 -4.92
N GLU A 327 9.79 -18.69 -4.39
CA GLU A 327 9.01 -19.72 -3.70
C GLU A 327 9.63 -20.26 -2.40
N SER A 328 10.71 -19.66 -1.90
CA SER A 328 11.27 -20.02 -0.60
C SER A 328 10.37 -19.55 0.56
N PRO A 329 10.56 -20.04 1.80
CA PRO A 329 9.87 -19.50 2.97
C PRO A 329 10.07 -17.99 3.15
N LEU A 330 11.26 -17.46 2.87
CA LEU A 330 11.57 -16.04 2.91
C LEU A 330 10.79 -15.27 1.85
N ASP A 331 10.75 -15.76 0.60
CA ASP A 331 10.02 -15.12 -0.49
C ASP A 331 8.52 -15.04 -0.21
N ARG A 332 7.90 -16.14 0.24
CA ARG A 332 6.47 -16.15 0.60
C ARG A 332 6.14 -15.18 1.74
N GLU A 333 7.01 -15.07 2.73
CA GLU A 333 6.79 -14.13 3.83
C GLU A 333 7.03 -12.69 3.39
N ALA A 334 8.04 -12.42 2.55
CA ALA A 334 8.29 -11.10 1.98
C ALA A 334 7.11 -10.62 1.10
N GLN A 335 6.55 -11.51 0.27
CA GLN A 335 5.34 -11.20 -0.52
C GLN A 335 4.14 -10.86 0.36
N LYS A 336 3.96 -11.57 1.48
CA LYS A 336 2.87 -11.31 2.43
C LYS A 336 3.03 -9.95 3.12
N ARG A 337 4.27 -9.57 3.46
CA ARG A 337 4.58 -8.30 4.12
C ARG A 337 4.53 -7.12 3.15
N GLY A 338 5.11 -7.28 1.98
CA GLY A 338 5.16 -6.30 0.90
C GLY A 338 6.20 -5.19 1.09
N ASN A 339 6.42 -4.74 2.34
CA ASN A 339 7.38 -3.70 2.71
C ASN A 339 7.77 -3.81 4.19
N SER A 340 8.76 -3.05 4.63
CA SER A 340 8.98 -2.76 6.05
C SER A 340 8.04 -1.66 6.53
N VAL A 341 7.60 -1.75 7.79
CA VAL A 341 6.74 -0.74 8.42
C VAL A 341 7.50 -0.07 9.54
N TYR A 342 7.70 1.24 9.42
CA TYR A 342 8.41 2.05 10.40
C TYR A 342 7.42 2.67 11.37
N LEU A 343 7.41 2.19 12.62
CA LEU A 343 6.64 2.75 13.71
C LEU A 343 7.54 3.66 14.56
N PRO A 344 6.98 4.56 15.38
CA PRO A 344 7.77 5.52 16.12
C PRO A 344 8.82 4.91 17.07
N ASP A 345 8.58 3.71 17.60
CA ASP A 345 9.43 3.02 18.57
C ASP A 345 10.09 1.75 18.04
N ARG A 346 9.67 1.26 16.88
CA ARG A 346 10.19 0.01 16.30
C ARG A 346 9.96 -0.07 14.79
N VAL A 347 10.71 -0.97 14.17
CA VAL A 347 10.51 -1.35 12.76
C VAL A 347 9.95 -2.77 12.70
N ILE A 348 8.97 -3.01 11.83
CA ILE A 348 8.54 -4.34 11.42
C ILE A 348 9.17 -4.60 10.06
N PRO A 349 10.31 -5.30 9.99
CA PRO A 349 11.04 -5.42 8.75
C PRO A 349 10.38 -6.40 7.78
N MET A 350 10.56 -6.19 6.46
CA MET A 350 10.09 -7.11 5.42
C MET A 350 10.83 -8.44 5.46
N LEU A 351 12.11 -8.43 5.82
CA LEU A 351 12.97 -9.62 5.95
C LEU A 351 13.48 -9.75 7.40
N PRO A 352 13.79 -10.97 7.88
CA PRO A 352 14.40 -11.16 9.20
C PRO A 352 15.71 -10.35 9.35
N GLU A 353 15.98 -9.87 10.57
CA GLU A 353 17.14 -9.00 10.87
C GLU A 353 18.49 -9.63 10.50
N ALA A 354 18.61 -10.96 10.53
CA ALA A 354 19.81 -11.66 10.06
C ALA A 354 20.16 -11.33 8.60
N LEU A 355 19.16 -10.97 7.78
CA LEU A 355 19.33 -10.49 6.42
C LEU A 355 19.29 -8.97 6.36
N SER A 356 18.21 -8.32 6.81
CA SER A 356 18.02 -6.87 6.64
C SER A 356 19.10 -6.05 7.30
N ASN A 357 19.44 -6.33 8.56
CA ASN A 357 20.48 -5.63 9.32
C ASN A 357 21.85 -6.33 9.23
N GLY A 358 21.86 -7.59 8.74
CA GLY A 358 23.03 -8.46 8.65
C GLY A 358 23.61 -8.56 7.25
N LEU A 359 23.33 -9.70 6.58
CA LEU A 359 24.00 -10.06 5.33
C LEU A 359 23.65 -9.17 4.14
N CYS A 360 22.48 -8.53 4.11
CA CYS A 360 22.08 -7.56 3.09
C CYS A 360 22.55 -6.14 3.41
N SER A 361 22.71 -5.77 4.69
CA SER A 361 23.16 -4.42 5.05
C SER A 361 24.60 -4.17 4.62
N LEU A 362 24.85 -3.10 3.86
CA LEU A 362 26.15 -2.72 3.31
C LEU A 362 27.04 -2.05 4.39
N VAL A 363 27.25 -2.76 5.50
CA VAL A 363 28.01 -2.27 6.64
C VAL A 363 29.48 -2.01 6.29
N PRO A 364 30.15 -1.04 6.95
CA PRO A 364 31.53 -0.71 6.67
C PRO A 364 32.49 -1.87 6.96
N GLY A 365 33.51 -2.02 6.11
CA GLY A 365 34.62 -2.94 6.30
C GLY A 365 34.32 -4.42 6.03
N GLU A 366 33.06 -4.77 5.71
CA GLU A 366 32.66 -6.15 5.41
C GLU A 366 32.34 -6.35 3.93
N ASP A 367 32.65 -7.54 3.42
CA ASP A 367 32.32 -7.90 2.04
C ASP A 367 30.82 -8.17 1.90
N ARG A 368 30.18 -7.47 0.96
CA ARG A 368 28.74 -7.59 0.68
C ARG A 368 28.46 -7.78 -0.80
N ALA A 369 27.59 -8.72 -1.10
CA ALA A 369 27.08 -8.90 -2.44
C ALA A 369 26.14 -7.75 -2.82
N CYS A 370 26.34 -7.16 -3.99
CA CYS A 370 25.51 -6.08 -4.50
C CYS A 370 25.12 -6.28 -5.96
N LEU A 371 24.01 -5.65 -6.35
CA LEU A 371 23.69 -5.34 -7.74
C LEU A 371 24.07 -3.87 -7.96
N ALA A 372 25.04 -3.63 -8.80
CA ALA A 372 25.56 -2.30 -9.04
C ALA A 372 25.19 -1.78 -10.43
N VAL A 373 25.00 -0.48 -10.52
CA VAL A 373 24.93 0.25 -11.78
C VAL A 373 26.02 1.31 -11.84
N GLU A 374 26.81 1.27 -12.91
CA GLU A 374 27.73 2.32 -13.30
C GLU A 374 27.05 3.22 -14.32
N MET A 375 27.10 4.52 -14.10
CA MET A 375 26.44 5.53 -14.93
C MET A 375 27.46 6.62 -15.28
N LEU A 376 27.53 7.00 -16.54
CA LEU A 376 28.28 8.17 -16.97
C LEU A 376 27.35 9.32 -17.26
N ILE A 377 27.62 10.47 -16.67
CA ILE A 377 26.91 11.72 -16.95
C ILE A 377 27.86 12.76 -17.56
N SER A 378 27.31 13.59 -18.44
CA SER A 378 28.03 14.70 -19.05
C SER A 378 28.21 15.87 -18.09
N ASN A 379 29.01 16.87 -18.48
CA ASN A 379 29.14 18.15 -17.78
C ASN A 379 27.82 18.95 -17.67
N ASN A 380 26.81 18.60 -18.46
CA ASN A 380 25.47 19.17 -18.38
C ASN A 380 24.51 18.28 -17.53
N GLY A 381 25.01 17.21 -16.91
CA GLY A 381 24.23 16.31 -16.09
C GLY A 381 23.38 15.29 -16.87
N GLU A 382 23.44 15.25 -18.19
CA GLU A 382 22.71 14.27 -19.01
C GLU A 382 23.39 12.90 -18.92
N LYS A 383 22.61 11.84 -18.77
CA LYS A 383 23.12 10.47 -18.75
C LYS A 383 23.62 10.07 -20.15
N ILE A 384 24.87 9.67 -20.24
CA ILE A 384 25.52 9.22 -21.47
C ILE A 384 25.32 7.73 -21.66
N SER A 385 25.62 6.94 -20.63
CA SER A 385 25.53 5.48 -20.66
C SER A 385 25.36 4.91 -19.27
N HIS A 386 24.99 3.64 -19.21
CA HIS A 386 24.96 2.88 -17.96
C HIS A 386 25.23 1.40 -18.21
N ARG A 387 25.64 0.70 -17.14
CA ARG A 387 25.91 -0.73 -17.15
C ARG A 387 25.55 -1.35 -15.80
N PHE A 388 24.70 -2.40 -15.81
CA PHE A 388 24.38 -3.20 -14.62
C PHE A 388 25.30 -4.41 -14.52
N PHE A 389 25.70 -4.74 -13.29
CA PHE A 389 26.49 -5.93 -13.00
C PHE A 389 26.34 -6.34 -11.54
N ARG A 390 26.58 -7.61 -11.27
CA ARG A 390 26.66 -8.10 -9.88
C ARG A 390 28.07 -7.90 -9.37
N GLY A 391 28.19 -7.25 -8.20
CA GLY A 391 29.46 -6.94 -7.56
C GLY A 391 29.62 -7.59 -6.19
N LEU A 392 30.86 -7.65 -5.73
CA LEU A 392 31.22 -7.81 -4.33
C LEU A 392 31.89 -6.52 -3.88
N MET A 393 31.25 -5.80 -2.99
CA MET A 393 31.73 -4.52 -2.48
C MET A 393 32.16 -4.60 -1.03
N ARG A 394 32.87 -3.57 -0.58
CA ARG A 394 33.14 -3.30 0.84
C ARG A 394 32.91 -1.81 1.06
N SER A 395 31.90 -1.48 1.89
CA SER A 395 31.65 -0.08 2.22
C SER A 395 32.83 0.51 2.95
N HIS A 396 33.29 1.68 2.49
CA HIS A 396 34.42 2.38 3.08
C HIS A 396 34.03 3.09 4.39
N ALA A 397 32.81 3.65 4.42
CA ALA A 397 32.29 4.31 5.60
C ALA A 397 30.76 4.29 5.60
N ARG A 398 30.19 4.29 6.81
CA ARG A 398 28.77 4.60 7.08
C ARG A 398 28.68 6.05 7.53
N LEU A 399 27.94 6.86 6.79
CA LEU A 399 27.74 8.28 7.04
C LEU A 399 26.28 8.53 7.45
N THR A 400 26.05 9.64 8.16
CA THR A 400 24.71 10.12 8.42
C THR A 400 24.38 11.33 7.56
N TYR A 401 23.10 11.46 7.17
CA TYR A 401 22.65 12.65 6.43
C TYR A 401 23.05 13.96 7.09
N ASP A 402 22.96 14.02 8.42
CA ASP A 402 23.27 15.24 9.17
C ASP A 402 24.77 15.54 9.14
N ALA A 403 25.66 14.55 9.37
CA ALA A 403 27.12 14.75 9.30
C ALA A 403 27.61 15.16 7.89
N VAL A 404 27.01 14.58 6.84
CA VAL A 404 27.32 14.95 5.46
C VAL A 404 26.82 16.37 5.13
N GLU A 405 25.67 16.78 5.67
CA GLU A 405 25.16 18.13 5.50
C GLU A 405 25.97 19.16 6.28
N ASP A 406 26.40 18.86 7.51
CA ASP A 406 27.25 19.72 8.34
C ASP A 406 28.60 19.98 7.66
N PHE A 407 29.22 18.94 7.10
CA PHE A 407 30.42 19.08 6.26
C PHE A 407 30.16 19.98 5.04
N ARG A 408 29.09 19.73 4.28
CA ARG A 408 28.73 20.52 3.10
C ARG A 408 28.53 22.00 3.41
N THR A 409 27.90 22.32 4.52
CA THR A 409 27.60 23.71 4.91
C THR A 409 28.75 24.41 5.63
N GLY A 410 29.83 23.67 5.95
CA GLY A 410 30.95 24.19 6.73
C GLY A 410 30.65 24.33 8.23
N ALA A 411 29.56 23.74 8.71
CA ALA A 411 29.25 23.66 10.14
C ALA A 411 30.26 22.74 10.86
N ASP A 412 30.72 21.69 10.17
CA ASP A 412 31.89 20.90 10.54
C ASP A 412 32.90 20.96 9.38
N THR A 413 34.16 21.19 9.70
CA THR A 413 35.24 21.27 8.71
C THR A 413 35.93 19.94 8.49
N ASP A 414 35.78 19.00 9.43
CA ASP A 414 36.36 17.69 9.34
C ASP A 414 35.43 16.75 8.56
N PRO A 415 35.94 16.04 7.53
CA PRO A 415 35.11 15.12 6.79
C PRO A 415 34.67 13.95 7.67
N PRO A 416 33.37 13.58 7.63
CA PRO A 416 32.84 12.53 8.48
C PRO A 416 33.57 11.19 8.22
N ALA A 417 33.79 10.43 9.29
CA ALA A 417 34.49 9.14 9.30
C ALA A 417 35.94 9.19 8.74
N GLY A 418 36.58 10.36 8.74
CA GLY A 418 37.96 10.54 8.25
C GLY A 418 38.12 10.29 6.74
N LEU A 419 37.05 10.47 5.98
CA LEU A 419 37.08 10.34 4.53
C LEU A 419 37.95 11.44 3.88
N ASP A 420 38.50 11.12 2.70
CA ASP A 420 39.03 12.13 1.82
C ASP A 420 37.92 13.12 1.41
N PRO A 421 38.06 14.44 1.69
CA PRO A 421 37.05 15.45 1.37
C PRO A 421 36.59 15.43 -0.07
N ASP A 422 37.49 15.11 -1.00
CA ASP A 422 37.17 15.08 -2.43
C ASP A 422 36.10 14.05 -2.76
N ARG A 423 35.94 13.00 -1.95
CA ARG A 423 34.88 12.00 -2.15
C ARG A 423 33.50 12.61 -2.00
N LEU A 424 33.27 13.41 -0.96
CA LEU A 424 32.01 14.09 -0.74
C LEU A 424 31.81 15.23 -1.75
N HIS A 425 32.87 15.99 -2.07
CA HIS A 425 32.80 17.04 -3.08
C HIS A 425 32.36 16.49 -4.44
N HIS A 426 32.91 15.33 -4.87
CA HIS A 426 32.52 14.69 -6.14
C HIS A 426 31.06 14.21 -6.12
N LEU A 427 30.58 13.66 -5.00
CA LEU A 427 29.18 13.27 -4.85
C LEU A 427 28.25 14.48 -4.99
N PHE A 428 28.56 15.59 -4.32
CA PHE A 428 27.77 16.82 -4.41
C PHE A 428 27.84 17.44 -5.80
N ALA A 429 29.00 17.49 -6.42
CA ALA A 429 29.15 18.04 -7.78
C ALA A 429 28.34 17.23 -8.82
N ALA A 430 28.38 15.89 -8.74
CA ALA A 430 27.54 15.05 -9.57
C ALA A 430 26.04 15.27 -9.30
N TYR A 431 25.66 15.41 -8.02
CA TYR A 431 24.28 15.75 -7.64
C TYR A 431 23.84 17.09 -8.21
N GLU A 432 24.66 18.16 -8.13
CA GLU A 432 24.30 19.50 -8.62
C GLU A 432 23.99 19.49 -10.12
N LEU A 433 24.77 18.74 -10.92
CA LEU A 433 24.49 18.54 -12.33
C LEU A 433 23.14 17.85 -12.56
N ARG A 434 22.81 16.84 -11.75
CA ARG A 434 21.54 16.12 -11.82
C ARG A 434 20.36 16.96 -11.33
N ALA A 435 20.56 17.75 -10.28
CA ALA A 435 19.56 18.67 -9.76
C ALA A 435 19.17 19.74 -10.79
N ALA A 436 20.13 20.25 -11.54
CA ALA A 436 19.88 21.17 -12.65
C ALA A 436 19.01 20.56 -13.75
N ILE A 437 19.24 19.29 -14.10
CA ILE A 437 18.39 18.53 -15.04
C ILE A 437 16.97 18.33 -14.46
N ARG A 438 16.86 18.01 -13.17
CA ARG A 438 15.57 17.87 -12.47
C ARG A 438 14.76 19.17 -12.53
N GLU A 439 15.40 20.30 -12.26
CA GLU A 439 14.76 21.62 -12.33
C GLU A 439 14.32 21.93 -13.77
N LYS A 440 15.18 21.74 -14.75
CA LYS A 440 14.88 21.93 -16.19
C LYS A 440 13.69 21.05 -16.64
N ARG A 441 13.62 19.82 -16.19
CA ARG A 441 12.49 18.91 -16.45
C ARG A 441 11.20 19.37 -15.76
N GLY A 442 11.30 20.21 -14.74
CA GLY A 442 10.18 20.74 -13.98
C GLY A 442 9.57 19.72 -13.04
N ALA A 443 10.36 18.81 -12.47
CA ALA A 443 9.88 17.90 -11.43
C ALA A 443 9.25 18.67 -10.28
N LEU A 444 8.14 18.16 -9.73
CA LEU A 444 7.45 18.79 -8.61
C LEU A 444 8.33 18.77 -7.36
N ASP A 445 8.58 19.93 -6.78
CA ASP A 445 9.42 20.12 -5.57
C ASP A 445 8.56 20.61 -4.42
N LEU A 446 8.04 19.66 -3.61
CA LEU A 446 7.22 19.94 -2.43
C LEU A 446 8.10 20.01 -1.18
N ASP A 447 7.97 21.09 -0.43
CA ASP A 447 8.62 21.27 0.87
C ASP A 447 7.64 20.83 1.98
N LEU A 448 7.66 19.54 2.30
CA LEU A 448 6.80 18.95 3.31
C LEU A 448 7.67 18.45 4.46
N PRO A 449 7.69 19.16 5.60
CA PRO A 449 8.50 18.73 6.74
C PRO A 449 7.96 17.42 7.32
N GLU A 450 8.87 16.49 7.55
CA GLU A 450 8.57 15.26 8.28
C GLU A 450 8.36 15.56 9.77
N LYS A 451 7.29 14.99 10.35
CA LYS A 451 7.04 15.07 11.78
C LYS A 451 7.61 13.84 12.46
N ARG A 452 8.53 14.04 13.39
CA ARG A 452 9.13 12.98 14.20
C ARG A 452 8.68 13.14 15.65
N VAL A 453 8.20 12.05 16.25
CA VAL A 453 7.91 12.01 17.68
C VAL A 453 9.24 11.79 18.43
N VAL A 454 9.52 12.64 19.41
CA VAL A 454 10.68 12.52 20.28
C VAL A 454 10.21 11.87 21.58
N PHE A 455 10.92 10.82 22.01
CA PHE A 455 10.61 10.08 23.24
C PHE A 455 11.67 10.35 24.29
N ASP A 456 11.26 10.25 25.56
CA ASP A 456 12.18 10.17 26.70
C ASP A 456 12.73 8.74 26.86
N ASP A 457 13.63 8.54 27.82
CA ASP A 457 14.26 7.23 28.14
C ASP A 457 13.23 6.18 28.61
N HIS A 458 12.03 6.60 28.97
CA HIS A 458 10.91 5.74 29.39
C HIS A 458 9.92 5.44 28.26
N GLY A 459 10.17 5.97 27.06
CA GLY A 459 9.30 5.78 25.88
C GLY A 459 8.06 6.67 25.88
N HIS A 460 8.00 7.74 26.68
CA HIS A 460 6.92 8.72 26.61
C HIS A 460 7.23 9.78 25.55
N ALA A 461 6.22 10.14 24.76
CA ALA A 461 6.34 11.22 23.78
C ALA A 461 6.46 12.57 24.49
N ILE A 462 7.61 13.24 24.34
CA ILE A 462 7.91 14.54 24.98
C ILE A 462 7.83 15.72 24.02
N ALA A 463 7.98 15.48 22.72
CA ALA A 463 7.92 16.52 21.71
C ALA A 463 7.57 15.95 20.31
N ILE A 464 7.14 16.84 19.44
CA ILE A 464 7.05 16.58 17.99
C ILE A 464 8.01 17.55 17.30
N SER A 465 9.10 17.01 16.74
CA SER A 465 10.04 17.79 15.92
C SER A 465 9.61 17.79 14.46
N LYS A 466 9.96 18.87 13.76
CA LYS A 466 9.83 18.95 12.29
C LYS A 466 11.23 18.83 11.70
N LYS A 467 11.41 17.87 10.81
CA LYS A 467 12.65 17.71 10.05
C LYS A 467 12.40 18.07 8.59
N HIS A 468 13.14 19.04 8.08
CA HIS A 468 13.16 19.33 6.65
C HIS A 468 14.15 18.41 5.96
N GLN A 469 13.88 18.10 4.70
CA GLN A 469 14.81 17.35 3.86
C GLN A 469 16.03 18.23 3.56
N ASN A 470 17.22 17.76 3.94
CA ASN A 470 18.49 18.43 3.64
C ASN A 470 19.08 18.00 2.28
N THR A 471 20.15 18.63 1.85
CA THR A 471 20.75 18.40 0.53
C THR A 471 21.37 17.02 0.41
N SER A 472 21.90 16.48 1.50
CA SER A 472 22.46 15.12 1.54
C SER A 472 21.40 14.04 1.26
N GLN A 473 20.16 14.23 1.71
CA GLN A 473 19.04 13.34 1.38
C GLN A 473 18.64 13.45 -0.11
N LYS A 474 18.60 14.68 -0.63
CA LYS A 474 18.30 14.93 -2.05
C LYS A 474 19.37 14.34 -2.99
N LEU A 475 20.64 14.31 -2.55
CA LEU A 475 21.73 13.67 -3.26
C LEU A 475 21.46 12.18 -3.46
N ILE A 476 21.16 11.46 -2.38
CA ILE A 476 20.85 10.03 -2.46
C ILE A 476 19.60 9.79 -3.31
N GLU A 477 18.55 10.60 -3.12
CA GLU A 477 17.33 10.52 -3.94
C GLU A 477 17.63 10.62 -5.45
N GLU A 478 18.44 11.59 -5.89
CA GLU A 478 18.79 11.76 -7.32
C GLU A 478 19.65 10.62 -7.87
N PHE A 479 20.56 10.06 -7.06
CA PHE A 479 21.34 8.89 -7.44
C PHE A 479 20.43 7.67 -7.62
N MET A 480 19.49 7.44 -6.71
CA MET A 480 18.50 6.36 -6.80
C MET A 480 17.55 6.55 -7.98
N ILE A 481 17.06 7.77 -8.22
CA ILE A 481 16.23 8.07 -9.41
C ILE A 481 16.97 7.73 -10.70
N LEU A 482 18.25 8.15 -10.82
CA LEU A 482 19.02 7.87 -12.03
C LEU A 482 19.29 6.37 -12.21
N ALA A 483 19.56 5.65 -11.12
CA ALA A 483 19.72 4.20 -11.13
C ALA A 483 18.40 3.50 -11.57
N ASN A 484 17.25 3.92 -11.05
CA ASN A 484 15.95 3.39 -11.43
C ASN A 484 15.59 3.69 -12.89
N VAL A 485 15.88 4.89 -13.39
CA VAL A 485 15.71 5.23 -14.81
C VAL A 485 16.59 4.32 -15.68
N SER A 486 17.83 4.08 -15.27
CA SER A 486 18.76 3.19 -15.99
C SER A 486 18.26 1.74 -16.02
N ALA A 487 17.68 1.26 -14.91
CA ALA A 487 17.08 -0.07 -14.83
C ALA A 487 15.86 -0.20 -15.78
N ALA A 488 14.96 0.79 -15.76
CA ALA A 488 13.81 0.81 -16.65
C ALA A 488 14.23 0.80 -18.13
N GLU A 489 15.17 1.64 -18.51
CA GLU A 489 15.70 1.67 -19.89
C GLU A 489 16.32 0.33 -20.30
N THR A 490 17.06 -0.33 -19.39
CA THR A 490 17.64 -1.66 -19.65
C THR A 490 16.54 -2.70 -19.91
N LEU A 491 15.49 -2.72 -19.10
CA LEU A 491 14.37 -3.65 -19.26
C LEU A 491 13.55 -3.36 -20.54
N GLU A 492 13.32 -2.08 -20.86
CA GLU A 492 12.65 -1.67 -22.10
C GLU A 492 13.45 -2.07 -23.35
N GLN A 493 14.77 -1.83 -23.37
CA GLN A 493 15.66 -2.26 -24.46
C GLN A 493 15.65 -3.78 -24.65
N ALA A 494 15.62 -4.52 -23.55
CA ALA A 494 15.48 -5.98 -23.54
C ALA A 494 14.06 -6.46 -23.88
N LYS A 495 13.08 -5.55 -24.02
CA LYS A 495 11.64 -5.87 -24.23
C LYS A 495 11.08 -6.80 -23.15
N THR A 496 11.55 -6.63 -21.95
CA THR A 496 11.14 -7.38 -20.76
C THR A 496 10.11 -6.57 -19.95
N LEU A 497 9.30 -7.25 -19.15
CA LEU A 497 8.33 -6.60 -18.26
C LEU A 497 9.04 -5.70 -17.25
N CYS A 498 8.53 -4.49 -17.10
CA CYS A 498 8.97 -3.53 -16.10
C CYS A 498 7.75 -3.04 -15.31
N VAL A 499 7.88 -2.96 -14.00
CA VAL A 499 6.83 -2.40 -13.14
C VAL A 499 7.10 -0.92 -12.95
N TYR A 500 6.22 -0.07 -13.48
CA TYR A 500 6.29 1.37 -13.33
C TYR A 500 5.44 1.85 -12.16
N ARG A 501 5.98 2.78 -11.38
CA ARG A 501 5.19 3.56 -10.42
C ARG A 501 4.80 4.87 -11.08
N ALA A 502 3.54 5.00 -11.43
CA ALA A 502 3.01 6.13 -12.20
C ALA A 502 2.00 6.96 -11.41
N HIS A 503 1.92 8.25 -11.69
CA HIS A 503 0.89 9.15 -11.20
C HIS A 503 0.01 9.59 -12.36
N GLU A 504 -1.30 9.46 -12.20
CA GLU A 504 -2.25 10.06 -13.12
C GLU A 504 -2.22 11.59 -13.02
N PRO A 505 -2.64 12.31 -14.07
CA PRO A 505 -2.87 13.74 -13.97
C PRO A 505 -3.79 14.07 -12.78
N PRO A 506 -3.60 15.24 -12.16
CA PRO A 506 -4.47 15.70 -11.08
C PRO A 506 -5.93 15.81 -11.49
N ASP A 507 -6.84 15.50 -10.57
CA ASP A 507 -8.29 15.66 -10.77
C ASP A 507 -8.65 17.14 -11.01
N PRO A 508 -9.36 17.47 -12.10
CA PRO A 508 -9.79 18.84 -12.38
C PRO A 508 -10.54 19.54 -11.23
N ALA A 509 -11.41 18.82 -10.52
CA ALA A 509 -12.15 19.37 -9.38
C ALA A 509 -11.23 19.76 -8.22
N LYS A 510 -10.19 18.95 -7.96
CA LYS A 510 -9.17 19.27 -6.94
C LYS A 510 -8.33 20.49 -7.35
N ILE A 511 -8.04 20.64 -8.66
CA ILE A 511 -7.35 21.81 -9.19
C ILE A 511 -8.21 23.07 -9.02
N ASP A 512 -9.53 22.99 -9.21
CA ASP A 512 -10.44 24.11 -8.98
C ASP A 512 -10.45 24.53 -7.51
N GLY A 513 -10.50 23.54 -6.59
CA GLY A 513 -10.35 23.79 -5.16
C GLY A 513 -9.02 24.48 -4.79
N LEU A 514 -7.90 24.05 -5.41
CA LEU A 514 -6.61 24.75 -5.25
C LEU A 514 -6.68 26.20 -5.72
N ARG A 515 -7.31 26.46 -6.87
CA ARG A 515 -7.47 27.84 -7.41
C ARG A 515 -8.21 28.74 -6.42
N ASP A 516 -9.27 28.23 -5.81
CA ASP A 516 -10.05 28.99 -4.83
C ASP A 516 -9.22 29.31 -3.58
N VAL A 517 -8.46 28.33 -3.06
CA VAL A 517 -7.58 28.54 -1.91
C VAL A 517 -6.52 29.61 -2.22
N VAL A 518 -5.77 29.48 -3.33
CA VAL A 518 -4.66 30.41 -3.61
C VAL A 518 -5.15 31.80 -4.03
N LYS A 519 -6.37 31.91 -4.56
CA LYS A 519 -7.03 33.20 -4.84
C LYS A 519 -7.25 34.02 -3.58
N THR A 520 -7.57 33.39 -2.44
CA THR A 520 -7.71 34.10 -1.16
C THR A 520 -6.40 34.74 -0.69
N MET A 521 -5.26 34.24 -1.18
CA MET A 521 -3.92 34.75 -0.91
C MET A 521 -3.43 35.76 -1.98
N GLY A 522 -4.29 36.12 -2.94
CA GLY A 522 -3.92 37.00 -4.04
C GLY A 522 -3.06 36.36 -5.13
N ILE A 523 -2.91 35.04 -5.12
CA ILE A 523 -2.12 34.30 -6.11
C ILE A 523 -3.02 33.82 -7.25
N ALA A 524 -2.66 34.17 -8.49
CA ALA A 524 -3.33 33.63 -9.68
C ALA A 524 -2.71 32.28 -10.08
N PHE A 525 -3.56 31.28 -10.33
CA PHE A 525 -3.18 29.99 -10.86
C PHE A 525 -3.85 29.76 -12.23
N PRO A 526 -3.16 29.14 -13.21
CA PRO A 526 -3.69 28.99 -14.58
C PRO A 526 -5.04 28.30 -14.65
N LYS A 527 -5.89 28.76 -15.59
CA LYS A 527 -7.23 28.17 -15.86
C LYS A 527 -7.25 27.18 -17.03
N GLY A 528 -6.08 26.89 -17.64
CA GLY A 528 -5.99 26.00 -18.81
C GLY A 528 -6.33 24.53 -18.48
N GLN A 529 -6.67 23.76 -19.51
CA GLN A 529 -7.02 22.34 -19.37
C GLN A 529 -5.80 21.46 -19.03
N VAL A 530 -4.59 21.85 -19.39
CA VAL A 530 -3.38 21.09 -19.14
C VAL A 530 -2.54 21.79 -18.07
N ILE A 531 -2.60 21.25 -16.86
CA ILE A 531 -1.75 21.69 -15.75
C ILE A 531 -0.53 20.77 -15.67
N ARG A 532 0.67 21.36 -15.73
CA ARG A 532 1.95 20.64 -15.64
C ARG A 532 2.64 20.95 -14.30
N SER A 533 3.59 20.10 -13.89
CA SER A 533 4.36 20.25 -12.65
C SER A 533 5.01 21.64 -12.52
N GLN A 534 5.46 22.23 -13.63
CA GLN A 534 6.03 23.58 -13.68
C GLN A 534 5.06 24.67 -13.17
N HIS A 535 3.75 24.52 -13.40
CA HIS A 535 2.75 25.48 -12.90
C HIS A 535 2.64 25.39 -11.38
N PHE A 536 2.71 24.19 -10.83
CA PHE A 536 2.73 24.00 -9.38
C PHE A 536 4.01 24.56 -8.77
N ASN A 537 5.20 24.31 -9.37
CA ASN A 537 6.47 24.87 -8.89
C ASN A 537 6.45 26.41 -8.90
N ALA A 538 5.90 27.03 -9.96
CA ALA A 538 5.73 28.48 -10.01
C ALA A 538 4.80 29.01 -8.91
N LEU A 539 3.74 28.26 -8.59
CA LEU A 539 2.82 28.56 -7.50
C LEU A 539 3.52 28.46 -6.14
N LEU A 540 4.24 27.38 -5.88
CA LEU A 540 5.01 27.15 -4.64
C LEU A 540 6.04 28.25 -4.41
N LYS A 541 6.75 28.67 -5.48
CA LYS A 541 7.71 29.78 -5.43
C LYS A 541 7.03 31.11 -5.07
N LYS A 542 5.86 31.41 -5.64
CA LYS A 542 5.07 32.60 -5.29
C LYS A 542 4.59 32.56 -3.85
N ALA A 543 4.12 31.41 -3.37
CA ALA A 543 3.69 31.26 -1.98
C ALA A 543 4.84 31.52 -0.99
N LYS A 544 6.05 31.03 -1.28
CA LYS A 544 7.26 31.35 -0.49
C LYS A 544 7.57 32.86 -0.47
N GLN A 545 7.36 33.57 -1.57
CA GLN A 545 7.61 35.00 -1.69
C GLN A 545 6.65 35.87 -0.88
N LEU A 546 5.51 35.35 -0.42
CA LEU A 546 4.60 36.06 0.48
C LEU A 546 5.21 36.35 1.85
N GLY A 547 6.28 35.66 2.25
CA GLY A 547 6.92 35.79 3.54
C GLY A 547 6.09 35.22 4.72
N ASP A 548 4.98 34.54 4.45
CA ASP A 548 4.15 33.86 5.43
C ASP A 548 4.38 32.35 5.38
N PRO A 549 5.07 31.74 6.38
CA PRO A 549 5.33 30.31 6.41
C PRO A 549 4.05 29.46 6.48
N ALA A 550 2.98 29.96 7.13
CA ALA A 550 1.73 29.21 7.24
C ALA A 550 1.01 29.16 5.89
N ALA A 551 0.98 30.28 5.15
CA ALA A 551 0.45 30.33 3.80
C ALA A 551 1.25 29.41 2.84
N ALA A 552 2.59 29.44 2.92
CA ALA A 552 3.45 28.57 2.13
C ALA A 552 3.19 27.08 2.44
N GLN A 553 3.07 26.71 3.71
CA GLN A 553 2.74 25.33 4.12
C GLN A 553 1.36 24.91 3.59
N LEU A 554 0.34 25.75 3.73
CA LEU A 554 -1.02 25.47 3.25
C LEU A 554 -1.03 25.23 1.73
N VAL A 555 -0.29 26.02 0.96
CA VAL A 555 -0.17 25.83 -0.49
C VAL A 555 0.53 24.50 -0.82
N ASN A 556 1.63 24.16 -0.14
CA ASN A 556 2.31 22.87 -0.32
C ASN A 556 1.37 21.70 -0.06
N GLU A 557 0.64 21.70 1.08
CA GLU A 557 -0.32 20.64 1.42
C GLU A 557 -1.47 20.57 0.41
N THR A 558 -1.98 21.70 -0.06
CA THR A 558 -3.08 21.74 -1.03
C THR A 558 -2.62 21.23 -2.40
N VAL A 559 -1.41 21.57 -2.84
CA VAL A 559 -0.80 21.04 -4.07
C VAL A 559 -0.61 19.54 -3.95
N LEU A 560 -0.13 19.02 -2.81
CA LEU A 560 -0.01 17.58 -2.58
C LEU A 560 -1.37 16.87 -2.70
N ARG A 561 -2.40 17.42 -2.08
CA ARG A 561 -3.76 16.83 -2.12
C ARG A 561 -4.40 16.86 -3.51
N CYS A 562 -3.94 17.74 -4.40
CA CYS A 562 -4.39 17.74 -5.80
C CYS A 562 -3.78 16.61 -6.60
N GLN A 563 -2.63 16.08 -6.20
CA GLN A 563 -1.99 15.00 -6.95
C GLN A 563 -2.79 13.70 -6.81
N SER A 564 -2.83 12.92 -7.89
CA SER A 564 -3.36 11.55 -7.86
C SER A 564 -2.39 10.64 -7.11
N GLN A 565 -2.90 9.62 -6.44
CA GLN A 565 -2.04 8.60 -5.83
C GLN A 565 -1.24 7.87 -6.90
N ALA A 566 -0.02 7.45 -6.52
CA ALA A 566 0.78 6.60 -7.37
C ALA A 566 0.13 5.21 -7.49
N ASP A 567 0.21 4.64 -8.68
CA ASP A 567 -0.23 3.29 -8.97
C ASP A 567 0.86 2.53 -9.72
N TYR A 568 0.84 1.19 -9.65
CA TYR A 568 1.79 0.35 -10.36
C TYR A 568 1.17 -0.13 -11.68
N ARG A 569 1.96 -0.04 -12.74
CA ARG A 569 1.57 -0.40 -14.12
C ARG A 569 2.61 -1.22 -14.84
#